data_45404ce146958e4ee6606180d877967c
#
_entry.id   45404ce146958e4ee6606180d877967c
#
_cell.length_a   1.000
_cell.length_b   1.000
_cell.length_c   1.000
_cell.angle_alpha   90.00
_cell.angle_beta   90.00
_cell.angle_gamma   90.00
#
_symmetry.space_group_name_H-M   'P 1'
#
loop_
_entity.id
_entity.type
_entity.pdbx_description
1 polymer ?
#
loop_
_entity_poly.entity_id
_entity_poly.type
_entity_poly.pdbx_seq_one_letter_code
_entity_poly.pdbx_strand_id
1 'polypeptide(L)'
;MILQGSDLALHFGRTVALDGADVTVSPGEIVAVMGPSGSGKSTLLHVLAGILRPERGEVRLDAARIDNLSDSRRSRLRLRSFGFVLQFGDLVPELSLRENVALPLRLLGASRAQARRRGTELLGQLGVAELADRRPGQVSGGEAQRAAVARALAHRPAVIFADEPTGALDSAAGEVVLDALTGLARQEGSAVVMVTHEARVAAYADRTVFLRDGRVAA
;
A
#
# COMPACT_ATOMS: atom_id res chain seq x y z
N MET A 1 -0.16 18.52 2.78
CA MET A 1 0.05 17.35 1.89
C MET A 1 1.05 16.43 2.56
N ILE A 2 0.80 15.12 2.55
CA ILE A 2 1.74 14.11 3.07
C ILE A 2 2.58 13.53 1.94
N LEU A 3 1.98 13.31 0.75
CA LEU A 3 2.64 12.76 -0.42
C LEU A 3 2.26 13.57 -1.65
N GLN A 4 3.26 13.88 -2.49
CA GLN A 4 3.08 14.61 -3.74
C GLN A 4 3.95 14.02 -4.83
N GLY A 5 3.37 13.74 -5.98
CA GLY A 5 4.05 13.49 -7.25
C GLY A 5 3.75 14.64 -8.19
N SER A 6 4.76 15.22 -8.81
CA SER A 6 4.62 16.36 -9.73
C SER A 6 5.33 16.09 -11.04
N ASP A 7 4.62 16.30 -12.16
CA ASP A 7 5.11 16.13 -13.54
C ASP A 7 5.82 14.78 -13.77
N LEU A 8 5.23 13.70 -13.22
CA LEU A 8 5.85 12.37 -13.25
C LEU A 8 5.81 11.77 -14.67
N ALA A 9 6.99 11.48 -15.24
CA ALA A 9 7.13 10.76 -16.51
C ALA A 9 8.05 9.55 -16.35
N LEU A 10 7.68 8.44 -16.99
CA LEU A 10 8.46 7.20 -16.99
C LEU A 10 8.12 6.35 -18.21
N HIS A 11 9.15 5.80 -18.84
CA HIS A 11 9.04 4.90 -19.98
C HIS A 11 9.62 3.52 -19.68
N PHE A 12 9.06 2.49 -20.28
CA PHE A 12 9.62 1.16 -20.36
C PHE A 12 9.94 0.85 -21.83
N GLY A 13 11.18 1.11 -22.24
CA GLY A 13 11.58 1.05 -23.63
C GLY A 13 10.80 2.07 -24.47
N ARG A 14 9.91 1.59 -25.36
CA ARG A 14 9.06 2.46 -26.20
C ARG A 14 7.69 2.75 -25.59
N THR A 15 7.35 2.09 -24.50
CA THR A 15 6.04 2.23 -23.85
C THR A 15 6.06 3.38 -22.86
N VAL A 16 5.21 4.38 -23.08
CA VAL A 16 4.98 5.47 -22.14
C VAL A 16 4.10 4.94 -21.01
N ALA A 17 4.64 4.89 -19.80
CA ALA A 17 3.87 4.43 -18.62
C ALA A 17 3.31 5.61 -17.83
N LEU A 18 4.05 6.72 -17.72
CA LEU A 18 3.60 7.98 -17.16
C LEU A 18 4.07 9.14 -18.06
N ASP A 19 3.21 10.16 -18.21
CA ASP A 19 3.49 11.33 -19.06
C ASP A 19 2.94 12.62 -18.42
N GLY A 20 3.65 13.11 -17.41
CA GLY A 20 3.29 14.32 -16.69
C GLY A 20 2.16 14.12 -15.68
N ALA A 21 2.16 13.00 -14.97
CA ALA A 21 1.14 12.73 -13.96
C ALA A 21 1.38 13.55 -12.68
N ASP A 22 0.34 14.22 -12.20
CA ASP A 22 0.31 14.98 -10.94
C ASP A 22 -0.65 14.33 -9.94
N VAL A 23 -0.17 14.03 -8.74
CA VAL A 23 -0.99 13.47 -7.66
C VAL A 23 -0.56 14.05 -6.32
N THR A 24 -1.53 14.45 -5.52
CA THR A 24 -1.32 14.90 -4.15
C THR A 24 -2.15 14.06 -3.21
N VAL A 25 -1.66 13.81 -2.00
CA VAL A 25 -2.38 13.07 -0.95
C VAL A 25 -2.24 13.85 0.35
N SER A 26 -3.36 14.08 1.05
CA SER A 26 -3.38 14.72 2.36
C SER A 26 -3.18 13.71 3.50
N PRO A 27 -2.74 14.13 4.70
CA PRO A 27 -2.68 13.22 5.84
C PRO A 27 -4.04 12.58 6.13
N GLY A 28 -4.07 11.26 6.30
CA GLY A 28 -5.28 10.49 6.58
C GLY A 28 -6.27 10.37 5.41
N GLU A 29 -5.97 10.95 4.23
CA GLU A 29 -6.81 10.86 3.03
C GLU A 29 -6.68 9.48 2.38
N ILE A 30 -7.80 8.95 1.92
CA ILE A 30 -7.86 7.74 1.09
C ILE A 30 -8.11 8.17 -0.35
N VAL A 31 -7.14 7.92 -1.23
CA VAL A 31 -7.20 8.25 -2.66
C VAL A 31 -7.26 6.97 -3.48
N ALA A 32 -8.28 6.84 -4.33
CA ALA A 32 -8.33 5.78 -5.33
C ALA A 32 -7.76 6.27 -6.66
N VAL A 33 -6.85 5.50 -7.26
CA VAL A 33 -6.36 5.71 -8.62
C VAL A 33 -7.05 4.69 -9.53
N MET A 34 -7.90 5.18 -10.40
CA MET A 34 -8.66 4.38 -11.37
C MET A 34 -8.15 4.59 -12.80
N GLY A 35 -8.53 3.67 -13.68
CA GLY A 35 -8.23 3.75 -15.11
C GLY A 35 -8.18 2.36 -15.76
N PRO A 36 -8.18 2.29 -17.09
CA PRO A 36 -8.13 1.02 -17.82
C PRO A 36 -6.84 0.24 -17.54
N SER A 37 -6.85 -1.05 -17.87
CA SER A 37 -5.62 -1.86 -17.81
C SER A 37 -4.54 -1.22 -18.70
N GLY A 38 -3.29 -1.20 -18.21
CA GLY A 38 -2.17 -0.60 -18.94
C GLY A 38 -2.08 0.93 -18.88
N SER A 39 -2.99 1.64 -18.20
CA SER A 39 -2.97 3.10 -18.11
C SER A 39 -1.82 3.69 -17.25
N GLY A 40 -1.02 2.84 -16.58
CA GLY A 40 0.10 3.28 -15.74
C GLY A 40 -0.17 3.33 -14.24
N LYS A 41 -1.32 2.85 -13.73
CA LYS A 41 -1.72 2.92 -12.31
C LYS A 41 -0.70 2.32 -11.35
N SER A 42 -0.33 1.06 -11.54
CA SER A 42 0.68 0.40 -10.70
C SER A 42 2.06 1.06 -10.85
N THR A 43 2.39 1.57 -12.04
CA THR A 43 3.62 2.37 -12.26
C THR A 43 3.59 3.65 -11.42
N LEU A 44 2.47 4.38 -11.44
CA LEU A 44 2.29 5.58 -10.62
C LEU A 44 2.44 5.24 -9.12
N LEU A 45 1.77 4.20 -8.64
CA LEU A 45 1.91 3.73 -7.27
C LEU A 45 3.37 3.41 -6.92
N HIS A 46 4.08 2.68 -7.78
CA HIS A 46 5.48 2.34 -7.55
C HIS A 46 6.43 3.54 -7.59
N VAL A 47 6.15 4.55 -8.41
CA VAL A 47 6.91 5.80 -8.43
C VAL A 47 6.66 6.60 -7.14
N LEU A 48 5.41 6.77 -6.73
CA LEU A 48 5.03 7.44 -5.48
C LEU A 48 5.63 6.74 -4.25
N ALA A 49 5.66 5.41 -4.26
CA ALA A 49 6.27 4.60 -3.20
C ALA A 49 7.82 4.59 -3.22
N GLY A 50 8.45 5.28 -4.17
CA GLY A 50 9.91 5.29 -4.32
C GLY A 50 10.51 3.92 -4.67
N ILE A 51 9.73 3.01 -5.26
CA ILE A 51 10.21 1.75 -5.83
C ILE A 51 10.87 2.02 -7.17
N LEU A 52 10.13 2.70 -8.06
CA LEU A 52 10.65 3.17 -9.34
C LEU A 52 11.09 4.64 -9.24
N ARG A 53 12.05 5.02 -10.08
CA ARG A 53 12.45 6.41 -10.24
C ARG A 53 11.78 6.98 -11.48
N PRO A 54 11.14 8.15 -11.40
CA PRO A 54 10.66 8.83 -12.59
C PRO A 54 11.86 9.34 -13.40
N GLU A 55 11.72 9.41 -14.72
CA GLU A 55 12.70 10.03 -15.62
C GLU A 55 12.60 11.57 -15.58
N ARG A 56 11.39 12.08 -15.35
CA ARG A 56 11.07 13.50 -15.14
C ARG A 56 10.08 13.65 -14.00
N GLY A 57 10.10 14.81 -13.37
CA GLY A 57 9.28 15.16 -12.24
C GLY A 57 9.95 14.85 -10.91
N GLU A 58 9.17 14.93 -9.85
CA GLU A 58 9.65 14.68 -8.49
C GLU A 58 8.57 14.06 -7.60
N VAL A 59 9.00 13.30 -6.60
CA VAL A 59 8.14 12.78 -5.53
C VAL A 59 8.59 13.35 -4.20
N ARG A 60 7.64 13.89 -3.43
CA ARG A 60 7.87 14.42 -2.08
C ARG A 60 7.03 13.68 -1.03
N LEU A 61 7.66 13.34 0.08
CA LEU A 61 6.99 12.91 1.31
C LEU A 61 7.16 14.04 2.33
N ASP A 62 6.07 14.62 2.80
CA ASP A 62 6.07 15.91 3.49
C ASP A 62 6.79 16.98 2.64
N ALA A 63 7.80 17.64 3.19
CA ALA A 63 8.62 18.61 2.47
C ALA A 63 9.85 17.98 1.78
N ALA A 64 10.16 16.71 2.04
CA ALA A 64 11.40 16.06 1.59
C ALA A 64 11.21 15.40 0.21
N ARG A 65 12.09 15.70 -0.74
CA ARG A 65 12.16 15.00 -2.02
C ARG A 65 12.75 13.59 -1.82
N ILE A 66 12.08 12.56 -2.36
CA ILE A 66 12.42 11.16 -2.12
C ILE A 66 12.92 10.40 -3.37
N ASP A 67 12.55 10.83 -4.57
CA ASP A 67 12.94 10.18 -5.82
C ASP A 67 14.45 10.28 -6.11
N ASN A 68 15.10 11.33 -5.63
CA ASN A 68 16.55 11.57 -5.79
C ASN A 68 17.42 10.85 -4.75
N LEU A 69 16.83 10.18 -3.76
CA LEU A 69 17.56 9.42 -2.75
C LEU A 69 18.24 8.18 -3.37
N SER A 70 19.34 7.73 -2.76
CA SER A 70 19.96 6.45 -3.10
C SER A 70 19.02 5.28 -2.76
N ASP A 71 19.21 4.12 -3.43
CA ASP A 71 18.36 2.94 -3.23
C ASP A 71 18.30 2.50 -1.77
N SER A 72 19.44 2.54 -1.07
CA SER A 72 19.50 2.22 0.37
C SER A 72 18.66 3.19 1.21
N ARG A 73 18.70 4.49 0.90
CA ARG A 73 17.89 5.50 1.61
C ARG A 73 16.41 5.36 1.29
N ARG A 74 16.03 5.09 0.02
CA ARG A 74 14.65 4.82 -0.38
C ARG A 74 14.11 3.56 0.31
N SER A 75 14.90 2.48 0.39
CA SER A 75 14.49 1.25 1.08
C SER A 75 14.25 1.47 2.58
N ARG A 76 15.10 2.27 3.25
CA ARG A 76 14.87 2.66 4.65
C ARG A 76 13.63 3.54 4.82
N LEU A 77 13.40 4.47 3.88
CA LEU A 77 12.20 5.31 3.89
C LEU A 77 10.94 4.44 3.77
N ARG A 78 10.90 3.52 2.79
CA ARG A 78 9.79 2.58 2.61
C ARG A 78 9.51 1.81 3.90
N LEU A 79 10.55 1.25 4.51
CA LEU A 79 10.40 0.49 5.75
C LEU A 79 9.85 1.33 6.91
N ARG A 80 10.20 2.63 6.99
CA ARG A 80 9.78 3.50 8.10
C ARG A 80 8.42 4.14 7.90
N SER A 81 8.11 4.52 6.66
CA SER A 81 7.01 5.45 6.38
C SER A 81 5.91 4.85 5.52
N PHE A 82 6.11 3.69 4.88
CA PHE A 82 5.16 3.12 3.94
C PHE A 82 4.72 1.72 4.33
N GLY A 83 3.41 1.46 4.19
CA GLY A 83 2.82 0.14 4.22
C GLY A 83 2.47 -0.32 2.81
N PHE A 84 2.43 -1.65 2.58
CA PHE A 84 2.08 -2.21 1.27
C PHE A 84 1.05 -3.32 1.44
N VAL A 85 -0.03 -3.23 0.64
CA VAL A 85 -1.04 -4.26 0.46
C VAL A 85 -1.11 -4.56 -1.03
N LEU A 86 -0.69 -5.76 -1.44
CA LEU A 86 -0.64 -6.18 -2.83
C LEU A 86 -1.73 -7.22 -3.12
N GLN A 87 -2.06 -7.43 -4.38
CA GLN A 87 -3.18 -8.25 -4.84
C GLN A 87 -3.18 -9.68 -4.25
N PHE A 88 -2.00 -10.30 -4.09
CA PHE A 88 -1.84 -11.65 -3.54
C PHE A 88 -1.30 -11.66 -2.10
N GLY A 89 -1.36 -10.52 -1.38
CA GLY A 89 -0.91 -10.38 -0.01
C GLY A 89 0.61 -10.40 0.18
N ASP A 90 1.34 -11.09 -0.64
CA ASP A 90 2.81 -11.24 -0.65
C ASP A 90 3.40 -11.47 0.76
N LEU A 91 2.74 -12.31 1.54
CA LEU A 91 3.26 -12.76 2.83
C LEU A 91 4.44 -13.70 2.60
N VAL A 92 5.43 -13.64 3.48
CA VAL A 92 6.56 -14.56 3.48
C VAL A 92 6.03 -15.96 3.85
N PRO A 93 6.11 -16.95 2.95
CA PRO A 93 5.40 -18.23 3.12
C PRO A 93 5.98 -19.10 4.26
N GLU A 94 7.24 -18.89 4.62
CA GLU A 94 7.93 -19.62 5.70
C GLU A 94 7.55 -19.11 7.09
N LEU A 95 7.04 -17.88 7.19
CA LEU A 95 6.66 -17.24 8.43
C LEU A 95 5.17 -17.47 8.73
N SER A 96 4.83 -17.56 10.02
CA SER A 96 3.43 -17.50 10.45
C SER A 96 2.80 -16.13 10.15
N LEU A 97 1.47 -16.01 10.20
CA LEU A 97 0.78 -14.73 10.01
C LEU A 97 1.28 -13.69 11.02
N ARG A 98 1.43 -14.07 12.29
CA ARG A 98 1.97 -13.20 13.35
C ARG A 98 3.39 -12.74 13.06
N GLU A 99 4.25 -13.62 12.58
CA GLU A 99 5.63 -13.28 12.23
C GLU A 99 5.69 -12.36 11.02
N ASN A 100 4.83 -12.57 10.03
CA ASN A 100 4.68 -11.67 8.89
C ASN A 100 4.30 -10.26 9.35
N VAL A 101 3.29 -10.13 10.22
CA VAL A 101 2.85 -8.84 10.76
C VAL A 101 3.93 -8.19 11.62
N ALA A 102 4.68 -8.98 12.40
CA ALA A 102 5.76 -8.49 13.24
C ALA A 102 7.02 -8.08 12.45
N LEU A 103 7.18 -8.55 11.21
CA LEU A 103 8.41 -8.39 10.43
C LEU A 103 8.86 -6.93 10.26
N PRO A 104 8.01 -5.98 9.82
CA PRO A 104 8.42 -4.58 9.68
C PRO A 104 8.94 -4.00 11.01
N LEU A 105 8.30 -4.29 12.12
CA LEU A 105 8.71 -3.83 13.44
C LEU A 105 10.07 -4.41 13.85
N ARG A 106 10.31 -5.68 13.57
CA ARG A 106 11.60 -6.34 13.81
C ARG A 106 12.73 -5.70 13.00
N LEU A 107 12.48 -5.40 11.74
CA LEU A 107 13.42 -4.70 10.86
C LEU A 107 13.70 -3.26 11.32
N LEU A 108 12.74 -2.63 11.98
CA LEU A 108 12.88 -1.31 12.61
C LEU A 108 13.56 -1.35 13.99
N GLY A 109 13.93 -2.54 14.48
CA GLY A 109 14.66 -2.71 15.76
C GLY A 109 13.77 -2.91 16.99
N ALA A 110 12.45 -3.08 16.83
CA ALA A 110 11.59 -3.41 17.97
C ALA A 110 11.97 -4.76 18.60
N SER A 111 11.80 -4.92 19.88
CA SER A 111 12.01 -6.20 20.56
C SER A 111 11.03 -7.27 20.06
N ARG A 112 11.41 -8.55 20.20
CA ARG A 112 10.53 -9.66 19.80
C ARG A 112 9.17 -9.61 20.52
N ALA A 113 9.17 -9.27 21.80
CA ALA A 113 7.95 -9.17 22.60
C ALA A 113 7.04 -8.03 22.13
N GLN A 114 7.59 -6.84 21.84
CA GLN A 114 6.84 -5.69 21.33
C GLN A 114 6.22 -5.99 19.96
N ALA A 115 7.03 -6.51 19.03
CA ALA A 115 6.57 -6.84 17.68
C ALA A 115 5.48 -7.93 17.71
N ARG A 116 5.65 -8.97 18.54
CA ARG A 116 4.65 -10.03 18.71
C ARG A 116 3.34 -9.50 19.29
N ARG A 117 3.39 -8.65 20.32
CA ARG A 117 2.21 -8.03 20.94
C ARG A 117 1.42 -7.24 19.91
N ARG A 118 2.10 -6.35 19.16
CA ARG A 118 1.44 -5.54 18.11
C ARG A 118 0.87 -6.41 17.00
N GLY A 119 1.59 -7.45 16.58
CA GLY A 119 1.10 -8.41 15.58
C GLY A 119 -0.16 -9.13 16.03
N THR A 120 -0.22 -9.61 17.29
CA THR A 120 -1.40 -10.26 17.84
C THR A 120 -2.59 -9.30 17.97
N GLU A 121 -2.34 -8.06 18.40
CA GLU A 121 -3.37 -7.01 18.49
C GLU A 121 -4.02 -6.75 17.11
N LEU A 122 -3.20 -6.51 16.07
CA LEU A 122 -3.70 -6.22 14.72
C LEU A 122 -4.44 -7.42 14.10
N LEU A 123 -3.92 -8.64 14.27
CA LEU A 123 -4.63 -9.84 13.82
C LEU A 123 -5.98 -9.99 14.52
N GLY A 124 -6.07 -9.59 15.80
CA GLY A 124 -7.33 -9.56 16.54
C GLY A 124 -8.32 -8.55 15.96
N GLN A 125 -7.89 -7.32 15.70
CA GLN A 125 -8.71 -6.27 15.09
C GLN A 125 -9.21 -6.66 13.68
N LEU A 126 -8.47 -7.51 12.98
CA LEU A 126 -8.79 -8.02 11.65
C LEU A 126 -9.55 -9.36 11.65
N GLY A 127 -9.92 -9.89 12.84
CA GLY A 127 -10.70 -11.12 12.96
C GLY A 127 -9.97 -12.38 12.51
N VAL A 128 -8.63 -12.43 12.66
CA VAL A 128 -7.79 -13.60 12.31
C VAL A 128 -6.80 -13.97 13.42
N ALA A 129 -7.14 -13.66 14.68
CA ALA A 129 -6.28 -13.91 15.84
C ALA A 129 -5.98 -15.40 16.05
N GLU A 130 -6.96 -16.25 15.83
CA GLU A 130 -6.88 -17.72 15.99
C GLU A 130 -5.97 -18.36 14.93
N LEU A 131 -5.73 -17.66 13.82
CA LEU A 131 -4.86 -18.11 12.73
C LEU A 131 -3.42 -17.59 12.86
N ALA A 132 -3.13 -16.86 13.93
CA ALA A 132 -1.87 -16.13 14.09
C ALA A 132 -0.61 -17.01 13.94
N ASP A 133 -0.67 -18.28 14.35
CA ASP A 133 0.43 -19.23 14.26
C ASP A 133 0.40 -20.09 12.97
N ARG A 134 -0.62 -19.90 12.10
CA ARG A 134 -0.69 -20.53 10.77
C ARG A 134 0.22 -19.81 9.78
N ARG A 135 0.67 -20.55 8.76
CA ARG A 135 1.41 -20.01 7.61
C ARG A 135 0.44 -19.59 6.50
N PRO A 136 0.83 -18.68 5.59
CA PRO A 136 -0.03 -18.21 4.50
C PRO A 136 -0.70 -19.32 3.69
N GLY A 137 0.01 -20.41 3.40
CA GLY A 137 -0.54 -21.57 2.66
C GLY A 137 -1.54 -22.43 3.43
N GLN A 138 -1.85 -22.10 4.69
CA GLN A 138 -2.75 -22.86 5.57
C GLN A 138 -4.07 -22.09 5.87
N VAL A 139 -4.27 -20.95 5.23
CA VAL A 139 -5.42 -20.07 5.43
C VAL A 139 -6.03 -19.70 4.08
N SER A 140 -7.26 -19.19 4.09
CA SER A 140 -7.93 -18.70 2.88
C SER A 140 -7.27 -17.42 2.35
N GLY A 141 -7.52 -17.09 1.07
CA GLY A 141 -7.02 -15.86 0.47
C GLY A 141 -7.45 -14.60 1.21
N GLY A 142 -8.71 -14.53 1.67
CA GLY A 142 -9.21 -13.39 2.44
C GLY A 142 -8.57 -13.26 3.82
N GLU A 143 -8.29 -14.39 4.50
CA GLU A 143 -7.57 -14.40 5.78
C GLU A 143 -6.10 -13.96 5.61
N ALA A 144 -5.44 -14.46 4.57
CA ALA A 144 -4.08 -14.03 4.22
C ALA A 144 -4.05 -12.54 3.88
N GLN A 145 -5.03 -12.03 3.14
CA GLN A 145 -5.11 -10.61 2.78
C GLN A 145 -5.36 -9.72 4.01
N ARG A 146 -6.20 -10.14 4.96
CA ARG A 146 -6.33 -9.43 6.24
C ARG A 146 -5.02 -9.39 7.02
N ALA A 147 -4.25 -10.49 7.03
CA ALA A 147 -2.92 -10.49 7.63
C ALA A 147 -1.93 -9.57 6.88
N ALA A 148 -2.04 -9.44 5.55
CA ALA A 148 -1.25 -8.48 4.77
C ALA A 148 -1.61 -7.03 5.12
N VAL A 149 -2.89 -6.71 5.33
CA VAL A 149 -3.34 -5.41 5.86
C VAL A 149 -2.76 -5.16 7.25
N ALA A 150 -2.79 -6.15 8.15
CA ALA A 150 -2.16 -6.05 9.47
C ALA A 150 -0.67 -5.74 9.36
N ARG A 151 0.04 -6.42 8.47
CA ARG A 151 1.48 -6.19 8.23
C ARG A 151 1.74 -4.76 7.74
N ALA A 152 0.93 -4.27 6.81
CA ALA A 152 1.06 -2.92 6.27
C ALA A 152 0.90 -1.85 7.35
N LEU A 153 0.02 -2.07 8.34
CA LEU A 153 -0.29 -1.14 9.43
C LEU A 153 0.62 -1.30 10.68
N ALA A 154 1.44 -2.37 10.74
CA ALA A 154 2.13 -2.77 11.96
C ALA A 154 2.98 -1.65 12.58
N HIS A 155 3.70 -0.91 11.76
CA HIS A 155 4.64 0.14 12.16
C HIS A 155 4.06 1.56 12.07
N ARG A 156 2.73 1.70 11.88
CA ARG A 156 2.02 2.98 11.75
C ARG A 156 2.59 3.85 10.64
N PRO A 157 2.52 3.39 9.38
CA PRO A 157 3.09 4.11 8.26
C PRO A 157 2.37 5.44 8.04
N ALA A 158 3.08 6.42 7.46
CA ALA A 158 2.46 7.67 7.02
C ALA A 158 1.52 7.46 5.82
N VAL A 159 1.89 6.54 4.91
CA VAL A 159 1.12 6.20 3.70
C VAL A 159 1.07 4.69 3.50
N ILE A 160 -0.10 4.18 3.16
CA ILE A 160 -0.31 2.79 2.72
C ILE A 160 -0.56 2.80 1.22
N PHE A 161 0.20 1.99 0.50
CA PHE A 161 0.01 1.73 -0.92
C PHE A 161 -0.70 0.39 -1.10
N ALA A 162 -1.87 0.40 -1.76
CA ALA A 162 -2.67 -0.78 -2.02
C ALA A 162 -2.84 -0.97 -3.53
N ASP A 163 -2.26 -2.02 -4.11
CA ASP A 163 -2.40 -2.36 -5.53
C ASP A 163 -3.38 -3.52 -5.67
N GLU A 164 -4.57 -3.24 -6.22
CA GLU A 164 -5.67 -4.18 -6.39
C GLU A 164 -5.95 -5.03 -5.13
N PRO A 165 -6.20 -4.41 -3.96
CA PRO A 165 -6.16 -5.09 -2.65
C PRO A 165 -7.18 -6.22 -2.50
N THR A 166 -8.19 -6.28 -3.38
CA THR A 166 -9.26 -7.29 -3.38
C THR A 166 -9.34 -8.09 -4.67
N GLY A 167 -8.45 -7.86 -5.63
CA GLY A 167 -8.52 -8.44 -6.98
C GLY A 167 -8.43 -9.97 -7.05
N ALA A 168 -8.01 -10.64 -5.98
CA ALA A 168 -7.95 -12.10 -5.86
C ALA A 168 -9.06 -12.69 -4.97
N LEU A 169 -10.03 -11.87 -4.51
CA LEU A 169 -11.05 -12.25 -3.53
C LEU A 169 -12.45 -12.21 -4.15
N ASP A 170 -13.36 -13.01 -3.61
CA ASP A 170 -14.78 -12.81 -3.85
C ASP A 170 -15.28 -11.50 -3.23
N SER A 171 -16.47 -11.06 -3.63
CA SER A 171 -17.02 -9.76 -3.24
C SER A 171 -17.15 -9.61 -1.72
N ALA A 172 -17.64 -10.64 -1.02
CA ALA A 172 -17.87 -10.56 0.41
C ALA A 172 -16.55 -10.49 1.21
N ALA A 173 -15.57 -11.33 0.85
CA ALA A 173 -14.23 -11.28 1.44
C ALA A 173 -13.53 -9.94 1.12
N GLY A 174 -13.72 -9.41 -0.09
CA GLY A 174 -13.17 -8.13 -0.51
C GLY A 174 -13.71 -6.96 0.31
N GLU A 175 -15.01 -6.89 0.56
CA GLU A 175 -15.62 -5.85 1.42
C GLU A 175 -15.05 -5.88 2.83
N VAL A 176 -14.92 -7.05 3.45
CA VAL A 176 -14.32 -7.18 4.78
C VAL A 176 -12.88 -6.67 4.81
N VAL A 177 -12.09 -6.93 3.77
CA VAL A 177 -10.71 -6.43 3.66
C VAL A 177 -10.67 -4.92 3.49
N LEU A 178 -11.56 -4.33 2.67
CA LEU A 178 -11.61 -2.88 2.43
C LEU A 178 -12.08 -2.11 3.67
N ASP A 179 -13.13 -2.59 4.36
CA ASP A 179 -13.58 -2.03 5.62
C ASP A 179 -12.46 -2.01 6.66
N ALA A 180 -11.75 -3.14 6.77
CA ALA A 180 -10.64 -3.27 7.69
C ALA A 180 -9.46 -2.35 7.34
N LEU A 181 -9.07 -2.29 6.07
CA LEU A 181 -7.98 -1.43 5.59
C LEU A 181 -8.30 0.04 5.84
N THR A 182 -9.48 0.49 5.38
CA THR A 182 -9.85 1.91 5.45
C THR A 182 -10.15 2.35 6.88
N GLY A 183 -10.84 1.51 7.66
CA GLY A 183 -11.15 1.77 9.06
C GLY A 183 -9.90 1.89 9.92
N LEU A 184 -8.97 0.93 9.82
CA LEU A 184 -7.72 0.97 10.58
C LEU A 184 -6.76 2.06 10.10
N ALA A 185 -6.69 2.33 8.79
CA ALA A 185 -5.88 3.43 8.27
C ALA A 185 -6.33 4.78 8.84
N ARG A 186 -7.65 5.03 8.86
CA ARG A 186 -8.24 6.24 9.48
C ARG A 186 -7.95 6.31 10.98
N GLN A 187 -8.08 5.19 11.70
CA GLN A 187 -7.82 5.12 13.14
C GLN A 187 -6.35 5.42 13.49
N GLU A 188 -5.41 4.94 12.66
CA GLU A 188 -3.97 5.15 12.85
C GLU A 188 -3.47 6.48 12.22
N GLY A 189 -4.32 7.21 11.50
CA GLY A 189 -3.98 8.46 10.81
C GLY A 189 -3.13 8.28 9.55
N SER A 190 -3.08 7.07 9.00
CA SER A 190 -2.37 6.77 7.75
C SER A 190 -3.17 7.23 6.54
N ALA A 191 -2.51 7.85 5.56
CA ALA A 191 -3.10 8.05 4.25
C ALA A 191 -3.07 6.73 3.45
N VAL A 192 -3.98 6.58 2.47
CA VAL A 192 -4.03 5.40 1.58
C VAL A 192 -4.03 5.85 0.12
N VAL A 193 -3.15 5.26 -0.68
CA VAL A 193 -3.20 5.34 -2.14
C VAL A 193 -3.57 3.96 -2.65
N MET A 194 -4.77 3.82 -3.19
CA MET A 194 -5.33 2.55 -3.62
C MET A 194 -5.49 2.55 -5.14
N VAL A 195 -4.90 1.58 -5.82
CA VAL A 195 -5.06 1.35 -7.25
C VAL A 195 -6.14 0.30 -7.46
N THR A 196 -7.09 0.59 -8.34
CA THR A 196 -8.13 -0.36 -8.71
C THR A 196 -8.76 0.00 -10.06
N HIS A 197 -9.36 -0.98 -10.70
CA HIS A 197 -10.26 -0.79 -11.86
C HIS A 197 -11.73 -0.96 -11.49
N GLU A 198 -12.02 -1.31 -10.23
CA GLU A 198 -13.38 -1.58 -9.75
C GLU A 198 -13.97 -0.34 -9.07
N ALA A 199 -15.12 0.14 -9.55
CA ALA A 199 -15.83 1.29 -8.97
C ALA A 199 -16.26 1.06 -7.51
N ARG A 200 -16.62 -0.18 -7.16
CA ARG A 200 -16.98 -0.54 -5.77
C ARG A 200 -15.81 -0.36 -4.80
N VAL A 201 -14.59 -0.66 -5.24
CA VAL A 201 -13.37 -0.48 -4.42
C VAL A 201 -13.05 1.02 -4.30
N ALA A 202 -13.18 1.76 -5.40
CA ALA A 202 -12.97 3.21 -5.40
C ALA A 202 -13.98 3.97 -4.52
N ALA A 203 -15.18 3.42 -4.29
CA ALA A 203 -16.20 4.01 -3.41
C ALA A 203 -15.77 4.11 -1.93
N TYR A 204 -14.72 3.38 -1.51
CA TYR A 204 -14.12 3.48 -0.18
C TYR A 204 -13.19 4.69 -0.01
N ALA A 205 -12.81 5.34 -1.12
CA ALA A 205 -11.92 6.48 -1.11
C ALA A 205 -12.66 7.81 -0.89
N ASP A 206 -11.96 8.77 -0.31
CA ASP A 206 -12.45 10.13 -0.16
C ASP A 206 -12.45 10.87 -1.51
N ARG A 207 -11.55 10.46 -2.41
CA ARG A 207 -11.37 11.03 -3.74
C ARG A 207 -10.85 9.99 -4.74
N THR A 208 -11.29 10.13 -5.98
CA THR A 208 -10.82 9.31 -7.10
C THR A 208 -9.99 10.15 -8.08
N VAL A 209 -8.85 9.59 -8.49
CA VAL A 209 -7.99 10.12 -9.55
C VAL A 209 -8.09 9.17 -10.74
N PHE A 210 -8.45 9.68 -11.92
CA PHE A 210 -8.49 8.88 -13.12
C PHE A 210 -7.18 8.99 -13.90
N LEU A 211 -6.54 7.86 -14.16
CA LEU A 211 -5.33 7.78 -14.97
C LEU A 211 -5.65 7.17 -16.33
N ARG A 212 -5.31 7.88 -17.40
CA ARG A 212 -5.44 7.42 -18.77
C ARG A 212 -4.19 7.77 -19.55
N ASP A 213 -3.62 6.77 -20.25
CA ASP A 213 -2.43 6.93 -21.07
C ASP A 213 -1.27 7.65 -20.35
N GLY A 214 -1.05 7.27 -19.07
CA GLY A 214 0.01 7.85 -18.24
C GLY A 214 -0.27 9.25 -17.69
N ARG A 215 -1.44 9.84 -17.94
CA ARG A 215 -1.83 11.18 -17.50
C ARG A 215 -3.02 11.12 -16.55
N VAL A 216 -3.04 12.04 -15.59
CA VAL A 216 -4.21 12.25 -14.74
C VAL A 216 -5.24 13.02 -15.55
N ALA A 217 -6.44 12.44 -15.70
CA ALA A 217 -7.56 13.13 -16.33
C ALA A 217 -8.08 14.24 -15.39
N ALA A 218 -8.35 15.40 -15.95
CA ALA A 218 -8.94 16.53 -15.26
C ALA A 218 -10.41 16.27 -14.87
#